data_78673098e01f5896d312f5758c0fb192
#
_entry.id   78673098e01f5896d312f5758c0fb192
#
_cell.length_a   1.000
_cell.length_b   1.000
_cell.length_c   1.000
_cell.angle_alpha   90.00
_cell.angle_beta   90.00
_cell.angle_gamma   90.00
#
_symmetry.space_group_name_H-M   'P 1'
#
loop_
_entity.id
_entity.type
_entity.pdbx_description
1 polymer ?
#
loop_
_entity_poly.entity_id
_entity_poly.type
_entity_poly.pdbx_seq_one_letter_code
_entity_poly.pdbx_strand_id
1 'polypeptide(L)'
;MRIKQLYIFLFFIWFGSTIIASTTDKADSWTKEKESIVHEVISTFHNSLGFDYLTREECDSLNADGLLSQLDESQRYYTYFELERILIKSSLFRGEIRMAIAQSDQMYSKARALTYPFGNALALNAMGEVYSYTGRLREAGAAYEESLRLLDGMDGEDVHIRMLLVELIDYNLRIRNVNGASRYLARLNLYPEDRLSPLELAMRHISNASCQLFKGDLKAASHCLVQIGQLETQLIPEIRQYLLIIDARYLVATGEHEAALTAYNDFLQTEYARINHNIYKEALLEKADLLVKMGNKEEAYGQYDKVFSYIKTSFEKNYPKEIDRLCTRFQADQLAYQNERDRIVSMRFYLAGIIVSVLFLIFLLVLGWKKIFRLKHSQMRQEAMKEKAVQAIQRKNMFLSNMSHEVRSEEHTSE
;
A
#
# COMPACT_ATOMS: atom_id res chain seq x y z
N MET A 1 17.01 -6.58 23.70
CA MET A 1 16.91 -7.65 24.73
C MET A 1 16.12 -8.76 24.05
N ARG A 2 16.74 -9.93 23.78
CA ARG A 2 16.13 -10.99 22.97
C ARG A 2 14.93 -11.59 23.71
N ILE A 3 13.89 -11.98 23.00
CA ILE A 3 12.74 -12.79 23.51
C ILE A 3 13.20 -13.91 24.45
N LYS A 4 14.42 -14.45 24.28
CA LYS A 4 15.03 -15.42 25.21
C LYS A 4 15.15 -14.97 26.66
N GLN A 5 15.17 -13.68 26.97
CA GLN A 5 15.12 -13.20 28.37
C GLN A 5 13.69 -13.11 28.91
N LEU A 6 12.68 -13.10 28.02
CA LEU A 6 11.26 -13.18 28.38
C LEU A 6 10.93 -14.53 29.04
N TYR A 7 11.57 -15.62 28.59
CA TYR A 7 11.35 -16.97 29.14
C TYR A 7 11.70 -17.09 30.63
N ILE A 8 12.75 -16.42 31.09
CA ILE A 8 13.14 -16.46 32.50
C ILE A 8 12.11 -15.72 33.35
N PHE A 9 11.51 -14.66 32.81
CA PHE A 9 10.49 -13.88 33.52
C PHE A 9 9.13 -14.59 33.54
N LEU A 10 8.71 -15.20 32.40
CA LEU A 10 7.48 -16.00 32.29
C LEU A 10 7.53 -17.28 33.13
N PHE A 11 8.70 -17.94 33.24
CA PHE A 11 8.88 -19.14 34.07
C PHE A 11 8.68 -18.83 35.56
N PHE A 12 9.10 -17.70 36.06
CA PHE A 12 8.89 -17.28 37.44
C PHE A 12 7.44 -16.85 37.75
N ILE A 13 6.71 -16.32 36.79
CA ILE A 13 5.29 -15.96 36.95
C ILE A 13 4.40 -17.23 36.94
N TRP A 14 4.74 -18.22 36.14
CA TRP A 14 3.96 -19.45 36.03
C TRP A 14 4.04 -20.36 37.29
N PHE A 15 5.18 -20.32 38.02
CA PHE A 15 5.34 -21.10 39.26
C PHE A 15 4.75 -20.41 40.49
N GLY A 16 4.45 -19.12 40.44
CA GLY A 16 3.89 -18.36 41.55
C GLY A 16 2.37 -18.40 41.70
N SER A 17 1.65 -18.82 40.66
CA SER A 17 0.17 -18.71 40.59
C SER A 17 -0.60 -20.04 40.74
N THR A 18 0.06 -21.14 41.13
CA THR A 18 -0.60 -22.45 41.26
C THR A 18 -1.25 -22.72 42.61
N ILE A 19 -1.44 -21.72 43.47
CA ILE A 19 -2.21 -21.89 44.72
C ILE A 19 -3.27 -20.80 44.78
N ILE A 20 -4.48 -21.18 44.50
CA ILE A 20 -5.82 -20.68 44.80
C ILE A 20 -6.65 -20.64 43.50
N ALA A 21 -7.17 -21.81 43.11
CA ALA A 21 -8.30 -21.88 42.22
C ALA A 21 -9.56 -22.16 43.01
N SER A 22 -10.35 -21.16 43.30
CA SER A 22 -11.77 -21.34 43.60
C SER A 22 -12.57 -21.00 42.34
N THR A 23 -13.34 -21.98 41.93
CA THR A 23 -14.37 -21.99 40.91
C THR A 23 -15.25 -20.72 40.97
N THR A 24 -15.14 -19.84 39.98
CA THR A 24 -16.26 -19.00 39.47
C THR A 24 -15.82 -18.23 38.23
N ASP A 25 -16.70 -18.28 37.22
CA ASP A 25 -16.75 -17.46 36.00
C ASP A 25 -15.71 -17.70 34.89
N LYS A 26 -16.16 -18.50 33.93
CA LYS A 26 -15.63 -18.58 32.54
C LYS A 26 -15.96 -17.33 31.71
N ALA A 27 -15.53 -16.18 32.16
CA ALA A 27 -15.43 -14.99 31.37
C ALA A 27 -14.11 -14.33 31.79
N ASP A 28 -12.99 -15.05 31.67
CA ASP A 28 -11.71 -14.43 31.94
C ASP A 28 -11.31 -13.60 30.73
N SER A 29 -11.81 -12.41 30.86
CA SER A 29 -11.49 -11.23 30.15
C SER A 29 -10.00 -11.08 29.90
N TRP A 30 -9.66 -10.50 28.78
CA TRP A 30 -8.36 -9.95 28.44
C TRP A 30 -7.74 -9.21 29.65
N THR A 31 -6.69 -9.79 30.22
CA THR A 31 -6.02 -9.23 31.41
C THR A 31 -4.95 -8.22 30.99
N LYS A 32 -4.62 -7.26 31.88
CA LYS A 32 -3.52 -6.30 31.64
C LYS A 32 -2.17 -7.00 31.40
N GLU A 33 -1.97 -8.18 31.98
CA GLU A 33 -0.77 -8.98 31.78
C GLU A 33 -0.69 -9.52 30.34
N LYS A 34 -1.77 -10.08 29.82
CA LYS A 34 -1.85 -10.53 28.42
C LYS A 34 -1.66 -9.38 27.45
N GLU A 35 -2.26 -8.23 27.73
CA GLU A 35 -2.09 -7.01 26.94
C GLU A 35 -0.62 -6.56 26.90
N SER A 36 0.07 -6.59 28.04
CA SER A 36 1.51 -6.26 28.12
C SER A 36 2.36 -7.23 27.30
N ILE A 37 2.09 -8.55 27.41
CA ILE A 37 2.84 -9.59 26.66
C ILE A 37 2.65 -9.39 25.15
N VAL A 38 1.42 -9.24 24.69
CA VAL A 38 1.14 -9.07 23.26
C VAL A 38 1.72 -7.77 22.74
N HIS A 39 1.64 -6.69 23.53
CA HIS A 39 2.24 -5.41 23.15
C HIS A 39 3.77 -5.53 23.04
N GLU A 40 4.43 -6.26 23.92
CA GLU A 40 5.88 -6.52 23.84
C GLU A 40 6.23 -7.32 22.58
N VAL A 41 5.46 -8.36 22.25
CA VAL A 41 5.66 -9.14 21.00
C VAL A 41 5.53 -8.24 19.78
N ILE A 42 4.47 -7.43 19.68
CA ILE A 42 4.24 -6.51 18.56
C ILE A 42 5.36 -5.47 18.48
N SER A 43 5.72 -4.87 19.62
CA SER A 43 6.80 -3.87 19.68
C SER A 43 8.14 -4.46 19.25
N THR A 44 8.48 -5.67 19.69
CA THR A 44 9.70 -6.36 19.30
C THR A 44 9.72 -6.64 17.81
N PHE A 45 8.60 -7.10 17.25
CA PHE A 45 8.45 -7.34 15.82
C PHE A 45 8.62 -6.06 14.99
N HIS A 46 7.99 -4.95 15.41
CA HIS A 46 8.14 -3.67 14.74
C HIS A 46 9.58 -3.14 14.84
N ASN A 47 10.19 -3.23 16.02
CA ASN A 47 11.57 -2.78 16.25
C ASN A 47 12.60 -3.60 15.46
N SER A 48 12.28 -4.84 15.13
CA SER A 48 13.10 -5.72 14.29
C SER A 48 12.74 -5.66 12.80
N LEU A 49 11.77 -4.82 12.40
CA LEU A 49 11.20 -4.80 11.04
C LEU A 49 10.73 -6.18 10.56
N GLY A 50 10.28 -7.00 11.50
CA GLY A 50 9.80 -8.34 11.23
C GLY A 50 10.90 -9.40 10.99
N PHE A 51 12.16 -9.09 11.29
CA PHE A 51 13.25 -10.07 11.25
C PHE A 51 13.32 -10.95 12.50
N ASP A 52 12.79 -10.50 13.64
CA ASP A 52 12.66 -11.28 14.85
C ASP A 52 11.31 -12.01 14.82
N TYR A 53 11.35 -13.30 14.52
CA TYR A 53 10.17 -14.16 14.36
C TYR A 53 10.02 -15.11 15.55
N LEU A 54 8.79 -15.53 15.80
CA LEU A 54 8.49 -16.48 16.87
C LEU A 54 8.81 -17.91 16.45
N THR A 55 9.57 -18.60 17.27
CA THR A 55 9.75 -20.04 17.15
C THR A 55 8.46 -20.78 17.52
N ARG A 56 8.37 -22.08 17.20
CA ARG A 56 7.19 -22.87 17.56
C ARG A 56 7.02 -22.94 19.10
N GLU A 57 8.12 -23.13 19.83
CA GLU A 57 8.11 -23.16 21.28
C GLU A 57 7.62 -21.84 21.89
N GLU A 58 7.99 -20.71 21.30
CA GLU A 58 7.50 -19.40 21.71
C GLU A 58 6.01 -19.21 21.39
N CYS A 59 5.54 -19.64 20.23
CA CYS A 59 4.10 -19.63 19.91
C CYS A 59 3.29 -20.50 20.87
N ASP A 60 3.76 -21.70 21.18
CA ASP A 60 3.12 -22.63 22.12
C ASP A 60 3.12 -22.06 23.55
N SER A 61 4.25 -21.51 23.98
CA SER A 61 4.40 -20.88 25.29
C SER A 61 3.50 -19.65 25.48
N LEU A 62 3.34 -18.86 24.43
CA LEU A 62 2.42 -17.71 24.42
C LEU A 62 0.96 -18.15 24.34
N ASN A 63 0.67 -19.40 24.05
CA ASN A 63 -0.67 -19.84 23.67
C ASN A 63 -1.29 -18.95 22.59
N ALA A 64 -0.54 -18.74 21.49
CA ALA A 64 -0.84 -17.75 20.48
C ALA A 64 -2.25 -17.87 19.90
N ASP A 65 -2.72 -19.11 19.64
CA ASP A 65 -4.08 -19.36 19.13
C ASP A 65 -5.16 -18.99 20.17
N GLY A 66 -4.90 -19.26 21.45
CA GLY A 66 -5.79 -18.86 22.54
C GLY A 66 -5.84 -17.34 22.72
N LEU A 67 -4.71 -16.64 22.53
CA LEU A 67 -4.65 -15.17 22.54
C LEU A 67 -5.43 -14.58 21.36
N LEU A 68 -5.29 -15.12 20.16
CA LEU A 68 -6.08 -14.68 18.99
C LEU A 68 -7.57 -14.85 19.22
N SER A 69 -8.01 -16.00 19.77
CA SER A 69 -9.42 -16.22 20.08
C SER A 69 -9.96 -15.21 21.07
N GLN A 70 -9.20 -14.90 22.13
CA GLN A 70 -9.59 -13.90 23.13
C GLN A 70 -9.63 -12.48 22.59
N LEU A 71 -8.68 -12.12 21.69
CA LEU A 71 -8.67 -10.83 21.02
C LEU A 71 -9.89 -10.67 20.11
N ASP A 72 -10.31 -11.74 19.43
CA ASP A 72 -11.50 -11.77 18.61
C ASP A 72 -12.78 -11.63 19.44
N GLU A 73 -12.93 -12.43 20.49
CA GLU A 73 -14.09 -12.38 21.41
C GLU A 73 -14.22 -10.99 22.06
N SER A 74 -13.10 -10.35 22.39
CA SER A 74 -13.06 -9.00 22.96
C SER A 74 -13.13 -7.87 21.91
N GLN A 75 -13.23 -8.20 20.61
CA GLN A 75 -13.27 -7.26 19.49
C GLN A 75 -12.06 -6.32 19.40
N ARG A 76 -10.89 -6.75 19.90
CA ARG A 76 -9.63 -5.99 19.84
C ARG A 76 -8.94 -6.23 18.50
N TYR A 77 -9.60 -5.82 17.42
CA TYR A 77 -9.21 -6.17 16.06
C TYR A 77 -7.86 -5.61 15.62
N TYR A 78 -7.47 -4.43 16.11
CA TYR A 78 -6.15 -3.89 15.82
C TYR A 78 -5.06 -4.86 16.26
N THR A 79 -5.04 -5.21 17.55
CA THR A 79 -4.08 -6.14 18.13
C THR A 79 -4.19 -7.55 17.56
N TYR A 80 -5.43 -7.98 17.25
CA TYR A 80 -5.68 -9.27 16.60
C TYR A 80 -4.93 -9.37 15.25
N PHE A 81 -5.11 -8.41 14.35
CA PHE A 81 -4.51 -8.44 13.03
C PHE A 81 -2.99 -8.26 13.07
N GLU A 82 -2.47 -7.49 14.04
CA GLU A 82 -1.03 -7.38 14.28
C GLU A 82 -0.42 -8.71 14.69
N LEU A 83 -0.99 -9.36 15.69
CA LEU A 83 -0.50 -10.67 16.17
C LEU A 83 -0.60 -11.74 15.09
N GLU A 84 -1.73 -11.79 14.36
CA GLU A 84 -1.93 -12.78 13.30
C GLU A 84 -0.91 -12.60 12.16
N ARG A 85 -0.59 -11.35 11.77
CA ARG A 85 0.47 -11.06 10.80
C ARG A 85 1.84 -11.57 11.27
N ILE A 86 2.18 -11.38 12.55
CA ILE A 86 3.42 -11.87 13.15
C ILE A 86 3.48 -13.41 13.07
N LEU A 87 2.38 -14.09 13.37
CA LEU A 87 2.31 -15.54 13.31
C LEU A 87 2.45 -16.08 11.88
N ILE A 88 1.83 -15.42 10.90
CA ILE A 88 1.96 -15.78 9.48
C ILE A 88 3.43 -15.64 9.04
N LYS A 89 4.09 -14.51 9.35
CA LYS A 89 5.50 -14.29 9.02
C LYS A 89 6.39 -15.33 9.72
N SER A 90 6.14 -15.60 10.98
CA SER A 90 6.85 -16.64 11.75
C SER A 90 6.69 -18.02 11.12
N SER A 91 5.49 -18.36 10.66
CA SER A 91 5.23 -19.63 9.95
C SER A 91 6.01 -19.72 8.63
N LEU A 92 6.15 -18.59 7.89
CA LEU A 92 6.98 -18.54 6.68
C LEU A 92 8.45 -18.81 6.99
N PHE A 93 9.00 -18.16 8.02
CA PHE A 93 10.40 -18.35 8.41
C PHE A 93 10.69 -19.75 8.96
N ARG A 94 9.72 -20.41 9.59
CA ARG A 94 9.84 -21.82 10.00
C ARG A 94 9.67 -22.82 8.86
N GLY A 95 9.36 -22.33 7.63
CA GLY A 95 9.09 -23.19 6.47
C GLY A 95 7.72 -23.88 6.50
N GLU A 96 6.80 -23.42 7.34
CA GLU A 96 5.43 -23.94 7.51
C GLU A 96 4.47 -23.33 6.47
N ILE A 97 4.83 -23.43 5.19
CA ILE A 97 4.21 -22.66 4.09
C ILE A 97 2.69 -22.91 4.00
N ARG A 98 2.21 -24.16 4.20
CA ARG A 98 0.76 -24.43 4.19
C ARG A 98 0.02 -23.70 5.28
N MET A 99 0.61 -23.63 6.48
CA MET A 99 0.04 -22.92 7.60
C MET A 99 -0.03 -21.41 7.28
N ALA A 100 1.06 -20.82 6.82
CA ALA A 100 1.11 -19.42 6.43
C ALA A 100 0.07 -19.07 5.34
N ILE A 101 -0.10 -19.93 4.33
CA ILE A 101 -1.13 -19.74 3.29
C ILE A 101 -2.54 -19.77 3.90
N ALA A 102 -2.83 -20.78 4.73
CA ALA A 102 -4.15 -20.93 5.35
C ALA A 102 -4.47 -19.76 6.29
N GLN A 103 -3.51 -19.35 7.13
CA GLN A 103 -3.65 -18.22 8.04
C GLN A 103 -3.86 -16.90 7.25
N SER A 104 -3.09 -16.65 6.19
CA SER A 104 -3.26 -15.43 5.40
C SER A 104 -4.61 -15.37 4.68
N ASP A 105 -5.14 -16.49 4.16
CA ASP A 105 -6.49 -16.56 3.59
C ASP A 105 -7.58 -16.31 4.64
N GLN A 106 -7.41 -16.88 5.82
CA GLN A 106 -8.33 -16.68 6.94
C GLN A 106 -8.31 -15.23 7.43
N MET A 107 -7.13 -14.65 7.63
CA MET A 107 -6.93 -13.25 8.00
C MET A 107 -7.60 -12.31 7.01
N TYR A 108 -7.37 -12.52 5.71
CA TYR A 108 -7.98 -11.73 4.65
C TYR A 108 -9.50 -11.85 4.64
N SER A 109 -10.02 -13.09 4.79
CA SER A 109 -11.45 -13.36 4.86
C SER A 109 -12.12 -12.63 6.01
N LYS A 110 -11.50 -12.67 7.19
CA LYS A 110 -11.99 -12.04 8.41
C LYS A 110 -11.98 -10.52 8.29
N ALA A 111 -10.89 -9.94 7.80
CA ALA A 111 -10.79 -8.50 7.58
C ALA A 111 -11.87 -7.97 6.63
N ARG A 112 -12.16 -8.73 5.56
CA ARG A 112 -13.24 -8.43 4.61
C ARG A 112 -14.62 -8.54 5.26
N ALA A 113 -14.88 -9.59 6.02
CA ALA A 113 -16.16 -9.79 6.70
C ALA A 113 -16.45 -8.67 7.71
N LEU A 114 -15.41 -8.19 8.41
CA LEU A 114 -15.49 -7.08 9.35
C LEU A 114 -15.53 -5.70 8.67
N THR A 115 -15.29 -5.61 7.35
CA THR A 115 -15.10 -4.35 6.64
C THR A 115 -14.08 -3.44 7.32
N TYR A 116 -13.00 -4.04 7.85
CA TYR A 116 -11.98 -3.37 8.65
C TYR A 116 -10.77 -3.01 7.80
N PRO A 117 -10.58 -1.73 7.42
CA PRO A 117 -9.56 -1.32 6.45
C PRO A 117 -8.13 -1.64 6.88
N PHE A 118 -7.78 -1.42 8.17
CA PHE A 118 -6.47 -1.74 8.70
C PHE A 118 -6.18 -3.25 8.63
N GLY A 119 -7.14 -4.09 9.06
CA GLY A 119 -7.03 -5.54 8.93
C GLY A 119 -6.86 -5.98 7.47
N ASN A 120 -7.57 -5.35 6.53
CA ASN A 120 -7.39 -5.61 5.10
C ASN A 120 -5.98 -5.25 4.62
N ALA A 121 -5.42 -4.14 5.07
CA ALA A 121 -4.07 -3.72 4.72
C ALA A 121 -3.03 -4.73 5.23
N LEU A 122 -3.11 -5.13 6.51
CA LEU A 122 -2.19 -6.12 7.08
C LEU A 122 -2.34 -7.52 6.45
N ALA A 123 -3.57 -7.94 6.16
CA ALA A 123 -3.82 -9.21 5.48
C ALA A 123 -3.23 -9.22 4.07
N LEU A 124 -3.37 -8.12 3.31
CA LEU A 124 -2.75 -7.97 1.99
C LEU A 124 -1.22 -7.95 2.08
N ASN A 125 -0.65 -7.32 3.12
CA ASN A 125 0.80 -7.38 3.35
C ASN A 125 1.25 -8.83 3.60
N ALA A 126 0.58 -9.56 4.49
CA ALA A 126 0.88 -10.97 4.77
C ALA A 126 0.72 -11.86 3.52
N MET A 127 -0.33 -11.65 2.72
CA MET A 127 -0.50 -12.33 1.43
C MET A 127 0.66 -12.01 0.47
N GLY A 128 1.10 -10.75 0.41
CA GLY A 128 2.25 -10.33 -0.39
C GLY A 128 3.52 -11.06 0.02
N GLU A 129 3.78 -11.22 1.32
CA GLU A 129 4.90 -11.99 1.84
C GLU A 129 4.80 -13.48 1.44
N VAL A 130 3.61 -14.10 1.57
CA VAL A 130 3.36 -15.48 1.12
C VAL A 130 3.59 -15.65 -0.37
N TYR A 131 3.09 -14.73 -1.20
CA TYR A 131 3.31 -14.74 -2.66
C TYR A 131 4.79 -14.56 -3.01
N SER A 132 5.47 -13.61 -2.37
CA SER A 132 6.90 -13.37 -2.56
C SER A 132 7.71 -14.62 -2.22
N TYR A 133 7.40 -15.26 -1.09
CA TYR A 133 8.06 -16.47 -0.62
C TYR A 133 7.84 -17.66 -1.58
N THR A 134 6.65 -17.78 -2.16
CA THR A 134 6.29 -18.85 -3.09
C THR A 134 6.64 -18.54 -4.56
N GLY A 135 7.30 -17.40 -4.83
CA GLY A 135 7.76 -17.01 -6.16
C GLY A 135 6.69 -16.38 -7.06
N ARG A 136 5.51 -16.09 -6.54
CA ARG A 136 4.42 -15.39 -7.23
C ARG A 136 4.63 -13.87 -7.18
N LEU A 137 5.72 -13.41 -7.79
CA LEU A 137 6.18 -12.02 -7.66
C LEU A 137 5.17 -10.99 -8.14
N ARG A 138 4.42 -11.27 -9.20
CA ARG A 138 3.42 -10.34 -9.72
C ARG A 138 2.27 -10.12 -8.72
N GLU A 139 1.78 -11.21 -8.16
CA GLU A 139 0.72 -11.20 -7.13
C GLU A 139 1.23 -10.55 -5.84
N ALA A 140 2.49 -10.80 -5.47
CA ALA A 140 3.13 -10.14 -4.32
C ALA A 140 3.14 -8.61 -4.48
N GLY A 141 3.61 -8.12 -5.64
CA GLY A 141 3.64 -6.68 -5.92
C GLY A 141 2.25 -6.05 -5.85
N ALA A 142 1.24 -6.69 -6.46
CA ALA A 142 -0.13 -6.18 -6.43
C ALA A 142 -0.71 -6.14 -5.00
N ALA A 143 -0.42 -7.15 -4.18
CA ALA A 143 -0.87 -7.20 -2.79
C ALA A 143 -0.19 -6.11 -1.94
N TYR A 144 1.12 -5.92 -2.08
CA TYR A 144 1.86 -4.88 -1.39
C TYR A 144 1.40 -3.46 -1.79
N GLU A 145 1.19 -3.20 -3.09
CA GLU A 145 0.73 -1.89 -3.55
C GLU A 145 -0.68 -1.57 -3.05
N GLU A 146 -1.58 -2.55 -3.02
CA GLU A 146 -2.92 -2.37 -2.48
C GLU A 146 -2.91 -2.18 -0.96
N SER A 147 -2.05 -2.92 -0.22
CA SER A 147 -1.82 -2.71 1.21
C SER A 147 -1.35 -1.28 1.48
N LEU A 148 -0.35 -0.80 0.72
CA LEU A 148 0.16 0.57 0.85
C LEU A 148 -0.92 1.61 0.60
N ARG A 149 -1.73 1.40 -0.43
CA ARG A 149 -2.84 2.31 -0.76
C ARG A 149 -3.88 2.43 0.38
N LEU A 150 -4.13 1.34 1.09
CA LEU A 150 -5.02 1.35 2.24
C LEU A 150 -4.39 2.07 3.43
N LEU A 151 -3.12 1.79 3.74
CA LEU A 151 -2.40 2.42 4.84
C LEU A 151 -2.21 3.93 4.63
N ASP A 152 -2.02 4.40 3.39
CA ASP A 152 -1.89 5.83 3.06
C ASP A 152 -3.11 6.67 3.44
N GLY A 153 -4.25 6.05 3.62
CA GLY A 153 -5.48 6.70 4.07
C GLY A 153 -5.69 6.70 5.58
N MET A 154 -4.71 6.21 6.36
CA MET A 154 -4.83 6.03 7.81
C MET A 154 -3.78 6.85 8.55
N ASP A 155 -4.22 7.57 9.58
CA ASP A 155 -3.32 8.32 10.45
C ASP A 155 -2.66 7.39 11.48
N GLY A 156 -1.38 7.62 11.77
CA GLY A 156 -0.65 6.90 12.83
C GLY A 156 0.02 5.58 12.39
N GLU A 157 -0.15 5.15 11.14
CA GLU A 157 0.37 3.87 10.64
C GLU A 157 1.76 3.97 9.97
N ASP A 158 2.54 4.98 10.33
CA ASP A 158 3.86 5.25 9.72
C ASP A 158 4.82 4.05 9.80
N VAL A 159 4.80 3.26 10.87
CA VAL A 159 5.67 2.10 11.02
C VAL A 159 5.35 1.03 9.97
N HIS A 160 4.06 0.75 9.75
CA HIS A 160 3.60 -0.22 8.74
C HIS A 160 3.94 0.26 7.33
N ILE A 161 3.77 1.55 7.06
CA ILE A 161 4.13 2.16 5.78
C ILE A 161 5.63 2.02 5.53
N ARG A 162 6.50 2.31 6.52
CA ARG A 162 7.95 2.18 6.37
C ARG A 162 8.38 0.73 6.12
N MET A 163 7.84 -0.23 6.89
CA MET A 163 8.10 -1.66 6.67
C MET A 163 7.70 -2.08 5.26
N LEU A 164 6.51 -1.69 4.82
CA LEU A 164 6.00 -2.04 3.50
C LEU A 164 6.77 -1.36 2.36
N LEU A 165 7.28 -0.15 2.57
CA LEU A 165 8.15 0.51 1.59
C LEU A 165 9.45 -0.28 1.38
N VAL A 166 10.04 -0.84 2.44
CA VAL A 166 11.23 -1.72 2.34
C VAL A 166 10.91 -2.96 1.51
N GLU A 167 9.78 -3.63 1.78
CA GLU A 167 9.33 -4.80 1.00
C GLU A 167 9.09 -4.45 -0.48
N LEU A 168 8.47 -3.29 -0.77
CA LEU A 168 8.24 -2.81 -2.13
C LEU A 168 9.52 -2.45 -2.87
N ILE A 169 10.54 -1.93 -2.17
CA ILE A 169 11.85 -1.67 -2.76
C ILE A 169 12.51 -3.00 -3.13
N ASP A 170 12.59 -3.95 -2.19
CA ASP A 170 13.15 -5.28 -2.44
C ASP A 170 12.43 -5.99 -3.60
N TYR A 171 11.11 -6.03 -3.58
CA TYR A 171 10.30 -6.58 -4.66
C TYR A 171 10.66 -5.98 -6.02
N ASN A 172 10.73 -4.64 -6.11
CA ASN A 172 11.04 -3.97 -7.38
C ASN A 172 12.48 -4.25 -7.85
N LEU A 173 13.44 -4.37 -6.95
CA LEU A 173 14.82 -4.76 -7.30
C LEU A 173 14.87 -6.20 -7.82
N ARG A 174 14.13 -7.12 -7.21
CA ARG A 174 14.05 -8.53 -7.64
C ARG A 174 13.46 -8.70 -9.04
N ILE A 175 12.47 -7.89 -9.42
CA ILE A 175 11.91 -7.86 -10.79
C ILE A 175 12.67 -6.93 -11.73
N ARG A 176 13.84 -6.40 -11.30
CA ARG A 176 14.69 -5.46 -12.04
C ARG A 176 14.02 -4.15 -12.45
N ASN A 177 12.99 -3.74 -11.72
CA ASN A 177 12.32 -2.43 -11.89
C ASN A 177 12.98 -1.36 -11.02
N VAL A 178 14.17 -0.92 -11.42
CA VAL A 178 14.95 0.08 -10.66
C VAL A 178 14.21 1.41 -10.49
N ASN A 179 13.40 1.81 -11.47
CA ASN A 179 12.59 3.02 -11.38
C ASN A 179 11.51 2.90 -10.29
N GLY A 180 10.83 1.75 -10.23
CA GLY A 180 9.88 1.45 -9.17
C GLY A 180 10.53 1.46 -7.79
N ALA A 181 11.66 0.76 -7.63
CA ALA A 181 12.44 0.77 -6.40
C ALA A 181 12.84 2.19 -5.99
N SER A 182 13.36 3.00 -6.92
CA SER A 182 13.76 4.39 -6.66
C SER A 182 12.59 5.28 -6.22
N ARG A 183 11.38 5.05 -6.72
CA ARG A 183 10.18 5.79 -6.32
C ARG A 183 9.82 5.52 -4.85
N TYR A 184 9.80 4.25 -4.44
CA TYR A 184 9.50 3.89 -3.06
C TYR A 184 10.63 4.30 -2.11
N LEU A 185 11.88 4.20 -2.56
CA LEU A 185 13.04 4.68 -1.81
C LEU A 185 12.99 6.20 -1.59
N ALA A 186 12.64 6.97 -2.61
CA ALA A 186 12.46 8.43 -2.46
C ALA A 186 11.41 8.74 -1.39
N ARG A 187 10.33 7.96 -1.32
CA ARG A 187 9.32 8.10 -0.27
C ARG A 187 9.85 7.71 1.11
N LEU A 188 10.60 6.62 1.22
CA LEU A 188 11.23 6.19 2.48
C LEU A 188 12.23 7.24 2.98
N ASN A 189 12.93 7.93 2.09
CA ASN A 189 13.86 9.00 2.41
C ASN A 189 13.20 10.30 2.91
N LEU A 190 11.87 10.45 2.82
CA LEU A 190 11.15 11.59 3.41
C LEU A 190 11.04 11.51 4.93
N TYR A 191 11.22 10.34 5.51
CA TYR A 191 11.20 10.17 6.97
C TYR A 191 12.50 10.71 7.58
N PRO A 192 12.43 11.65 8.55
CA PRO A 192 13.61 12.19 9.22
C PRO A 192 14.39 11.12 9.97
N GLU A 193 15.73 11.23 9.98
CA GLU A 193 16.61 10.20 10.59
C GLU A 193 16.41 10.07 12.10
N ASP A 194 16.13 11.16 12.78
CA ASP A 194 15.87 11.21 14.22
C ASP A 194 14.57 10.49 14.65
N ARG A 195 13.70 10.16 13.67
CA ARG A 195 12.47 9.38 13.89
C ARG A 195 12.61 7.90 13.51
N LEU A 196 13.76 7.50 13.00
CA LEU A 196 14.04 6.13 12.62
C LEU A 196 14.83 5.41 13.70
N SER A 197 14.47 4.16 13.99
CA SER A 197 15.33 3.29 14.78
C SER A 197 16.65 3.02 14.04
N PRO A 198 17.73 2.62 14.73
CA PRO A 198 18.98 2.25 14.08
C PRO A 198 18.80 1.18 13.00
N LEU A 199 17.88 0.27 13.21
CA LEU A 199 17.58 -0.79 12.25
C LEU A 199 16.84 -0.26 11.01
N GLU A 200 15.84 0.60 11.19
CA GLU A 200 15.15 1.26 10.06
C GLU A 200 16.12 2.11 9.23
N LEU A 201 17.02 2.81 9.92
CA LEU A 201 18.06 3.59 9.27
C LEU A 201 19.01 2.70 8.46
N ALA A 202 19.46 1.58 9.03
CA ALA A 202 20.28 0.60 8.33
C ALA A 202 19.55 0.01 7.10
N MET A 203 18.29 -0.39 7.24
CA MET A 203 17.50 -0.91 6.12
C MET A 203 17.28 0.14 5.01
N ARG A 204 17.12 1.40 5.37
CA ARG A 204 17.09 2.51 4.40
C ARG A 204 18.44 2.63 3.65
N HIS A 205 19.57 2.56 4.35
CA HIS A 205 20.87 2.58 3.71
C HIS A 205 21.15 1.33 2.86
N ILE A 206 20.71 0.14 3.29
CA ILE A 206 20.77 -1.10 2.50
C ILE A 206 19.95 -0.96 1.21
N SER A 207 18.74 -0.45 1.31
CA SER A 207 17.87 -0.19 0.15
C SER A 207 18.51 0.81 -0.82
N ASN A 208 19.11 1.89 -0.30
CA ASN A 208 19.89 2.84 -1.08
C ASN A 208 21.07 2.17 -1.77
N ALA A 209 21.92 1.45 -1.02
CA ALA A 209 23.09 0.75 -1.56
C ALA A 209 22.68 -0.20 -2.70
N SER A 210 21.64 -1.01 -2.48
CA SER A 210 21.10 -1.93 -3.50
C SER A 210 20.63 -1.19 -4.76
N CYS A 211 19.89 -0.10 -4.62
CA CYS A 211 19.45 0.72 -5.76
C CYS A 211 20.64 1.33 -6.52
N GLN A 212 21.67 1.81 -5.81
CA GLN A 212 22.87 2.37 -6.45
C GLN A 212 23.72 1.31 -7.16
N LEU A 213 23.84 0.12 -6.58
CA LEU A 213 24.49 -1.03 -7.24
C LEU A 213 23.80 -1.39 -8.56
N PHE A 214 22.45 -1.43 -8.57
CA PHE A 214 21.69 -1.66 -9.81
C PHE A 214 21.87 -0.55 -10.85
N LYS A 215 22.11 0.69 -10.42
CA LYS A 215 22.41 1.84 -11.30
C LYS A 215 23.86 1.91 -11.75
N GLY A 216 24.76 1.12 -11.14
CA GLY A 216 26.20 1.18 -11.37
C GLY A 216 26.91 2.35 -10.68
N ASP A 217 26.25 3.06 -9.75
CA ASP A 217 26.86 4.13 -8.96
C ASP A 217 27.58 3.55 -7.73
N LEU A 218 28.81 3.07 -7.97
CA LEU A 218 29.63 2.43 -6.93
C LEU A 218 30.05 3.40 -5.82
N LYS A 219 30.19 4.70 -6.13
CA LYS A 219 30.56 5.70 -5.12
C LYS A 219 29.42 5.92 -4.13
N ALA A 220 28.21 6.08 -4.63
CA ALA A 220 27.03 6.23 -3.79
C ALA A 220 26.73 4.95 -3.00
N ALA A 221 26.90 3.76 -3.61
CA ALA A 221 26.78 2.49 -2.92
C ALA A 221 27.79 2.35 -1.76
N SER A 222 29.07 2.62 -2.01
CA SER A 222 30.12 2.62 -0.98
C SER A 222 29.80 3.56 0.18
N HIS A 223 29.32 4.77 -0.12
CA HIS A 223 28.93 5.71 0.94
C HIS A 223 27.83 5.12 1.83
N CYS A 224 26.82 4.48 1.26
CA CYS A 224 25.75 3.83 2.04
C CYS A 224 26.31 2.68 2.90
N LEU A 225 27.23 1.86 2.38
CA LEU A 225 27.86 0.77 3.14
C LEU A 225 28.65 1.30 4.34
N VAL A 226 29.38 2.42 4.18
CA VAL A 226 30.10 3.08 5.29
C VAL A 226 29.12 3.56 6.36
N GLN A 227 27.96 4.14 5.97
CA GLN A 227 26.93 4.56 6.94
C GLN A 227 26.37 3.36 7.71
N ILE A 228 26.15 2.23 7.06
CA ILE A 228 25.69 0.99 7.72
C ILE A 228 26.74 0.50 8.72
N GLY A 229 28.03 0.53 8.35
CA GLY A 229 29.12 0.14 9.24
C GLY A 229 29.17 0.92 10.56
N GLN A 230 28.73 2.19 10.56
CA GLN A 230 28.61 3.00 11.79
C GLN A 230 27.50 2.51 12.71
N LEU A 231 26.53 1.78 12.19
CA LEU A 231 25.39 1.22 12.94
C LEU A 231 25.59 -0.23 13.35
N GLU A 232 26.67 -0.89 12.93
CA GLU A 232 26.88 -2.35 13.01
C GLU A 232 26.68 -2.93 14.42
N THR A 233 27.14 -2.22 15.44
CA THR A 233 27.01 -2.65 16.86
C THR A 233 25.56 -2.63 17.36
N GLN A 234 24.69 -1.90 16.67
CA GLN A 234 23.27 -1.77 17.02
C GLN A 234 22.36 -2.68 16.19
N LEU A 235 22.94 -3.37 15.19
CA LEU A 235 22.20 -4.26 14.31
C LEU A 235 21.97 -5.62 14.93
N ILE A 236 20.78 -6.19 14.68
CA ILE A 236 20.47 -7.58 15.02
C ILE A 236 21.29 -8.54 14.12
N PRO A 237 21.54 -9.77 14.56
CA PRO A 237 22.35 -10.75 13.81
C PRO A 237 21.85 -10.99 12.39
N GLU A 238 20.55 -11.04 12.19
CA GLU A 238 19.90 -11.32 10.91
C GLU A 238 20.26 -10.27 9.85
N ILE A 239 20.28 -8.99 10.24
CA ILE A 239 20.68 -7.90 9.35
C ILE A 239 22.18 -7.93 9.06
N ARG A 240 23.01 -8.23 10.07
CA ARG A 240 24.45 -8.40 9.83
C ARG A 240 24.75 -9.55 8.86
N GLN A 241 23.97 -10.64 8.93
CA GLN A 241 24.09 -11.74 7.98
C GLN A 241 23.59 -11.34 6.58
N TYR A 242 22.52 -10.55 6.51
CA TYR A 242 22.02 -10.03 5.23
C TYR A 242 23.01 -9.08 4.55
N LEU A 243 23.77 -8.30 5.32
CA LEU A 243 24.80 -7.41 4.77
C LEU A 243 25.87 -8.15 3.99
N LEU A 244 26.22 -9.39 4.35
CA LEU A 244 27.21 -10.19 3.62
C LEU A 244 26.88 -10.35 2.13
N ILE A 245 25.58 -10.49 1.78
CA ILE A 245 25.18 -10.58 0.36
C ILE A 245 25.24 -9.22 -0.33
N ILE A 246 24.96 -8.13 0.39
CA ILE A 246 25.10 -6.78 -0.18
C ILE A 246 26.56 -6.44 -0.43
N ASP A 247 27.46 -6.78 0.51
CA ASP A 247 28.89 -6.64 0.36
C ASP A 247 29.42 -7.49 -0.80
N ALA A 248 28.98 -8.74 -0.91
CA ALA A 248 29.33 -9.61 -2.04
C ALA A 248 28.95 -8.96 -3.39
N ARG A 249 27.75 -8.41 -3.51
CA ARG A 249 27.28 -7.72 -4.71
C ARG A 249 28.10 -6.47 -5.02
N TYR A 250 28.51 -5.72 -4.00
CA TYR A 250 29.39 -4.57 -4.15
C TYR A 250 30.77 -4.99 -4.63
N LEU A 251 31.38 -6.03 -4.02
CA LEU A 251 32.69 -6.58 -4.41
C LEU A 251 32.68 -7.14 -5.84
N VAL A 252 31.59 -7.77 -6.29
CA VAL A 252 31.43 -8.17 -7.70
C VAL A 252 31.44 -6.96 -8.62
N ALA A 253 30.78 -5.88 -8.22
CA ALA A 253 30.66 -4.67 -9.02
C ALA A 253 31.98 -3.88 -9.07
N THR A 254 32.83 -3.96 -8.03
CA THR A 254 34.17 -3.36 -8.00
C THR A 254 35.23 -4.22 -8.68
N GLY A 255 34.94 -5.49 -8.99
CA GLY A 255 35.88 -6.44 -9.62
C GLY A 255 36.73 -7.24 -8.62
N GLU A 256 36.44 -7.15 -7.34
CA GLU A 256 37.12 -7.89 -6.26
C GLU A 256 36.55 -9.31 -6.12
N HIS A 257 36.73 -10.12 -7.16
CA HIS A 257 36.02 -11.39 -7.34
C HIS A 257 36.28 -12.44 -6.26
N GLU A 258 37.54 -12.56 -5.77
CA GLU A 258 37.90 -13.52 -4.71
C GLU A 258 37.25 -13.13 -3.37
N ALA A 259 37.29 -11.85 -3.03
CA ALA A 259 36.61 -11.34 -1.83
C ALA A 259 35.07 -11.53 -1.91
N ALA A 260 34.50 -11.28 -3.08
CA ALA A 260 33.09 -11.52 -3.32
C ALA A 260 32.70 -12.99 -3.14
N LEU A 261 33.53 -13.92 -3.65
CA LEU A 261 33.33 -15.36 -3.51
C LEU A 261 33.35 -15.77 -2.03
N THR A 262 34.27 -15.21 -1.25
CA THR A 262 34.34 -15.43 0.20
C THR A 262 33.07 -14.93 0.88
N ALA A 263 32.65 -13.70 0.59
CA ALA A 263 31.42 -13.13 1.17
C ALA A 263 30.15 -13.95 0.84
N TYR A 264 30.02 -14.46 -0.39
CA TYR A 264 28.94 -15.40 -0.74
C TYR A 264 29.03 -16.71 0.06
N ASN A 265 30.20 -17.26 0.24
CA ASN A 265 30.39 -18.48 1.03
C ASN A 265 30.00 -18.26 2.49
N ASP A 266 30.43 -17.16 3.09
CA ASP A 266 30.12 -16.80 4.46
C ASP A 266 28.61 -16.61 4.63
N PHE A 267 27.97 -15.88 3.69
CA PHE A 267 26.51 -15.70 3.71
C PHE A 267 25.77 -17.05 3.64
N LEU A 268 26.13 -17.94 2.72
CA LEU A 268 25.46 -19.24 2.51
C LEU A 268 25.57 -20.17 3.71
N GLN A 269 26.50 -19.93 4.65
CA GLN A 269 26.63 -20.68 5.89
C GLN A 269 25.81 -20.10 7.05
N THR A 270 25.26 -18.90 6.90
CA THR A 270 24.50 -18.24 7.97
C THR A 270 23.16 -18.91 8.25
N GLU A 271 22.65 -18.70 9.46
CA GLU A 271 21.29 -19.13 9.84
C GLU A 271 20.23 -18.41 9.01
N TYR A 272 20.42 -17.11 8.76
CA TYR A 272 19.52 -16.31 7.95
C TYR A 272 19.38 -16.86 6.53
N ALA A 273 20.47 -17.28 5.90
CA ALA A 273 20.42 -17.90 4.57
C ALA A 273 19.64 -19.23 4.57
N ARG A 274 19.73 -20.01 5.64
CA ARG A 274 19.00 -21.29 5.77
C ARG A 274 17.50 -21.07 5.89
N ILE A 275 17.09 -19.99 6.51
CA ILE A 275 15.68 -19.64 6.76
C ILE A 275 15.11 -18.92 5.54
N ASN A 276 15.83 -17.96 4.97
CA ASN A 276 15.37 -17.17 3.83
C ASN A 276 15.67 -17.84 2.50
N HIS A 277 14.84 -18.76 2.12
CA HIS A 277 14.99 -19.58 0.92
C HIS A 277 15.13 -18.79 -0.40
N ASN A 278 14.54 -17.62 -0.50
CA ASN A 278 14.64 -16.81 -1.71
C ASN A 278 16.02 -16.19 -1.84
N ILE A 279 16.52 -15.58 -0.77
CA ILE A 279 17.88 -14.96 -0.77
C ILE A 279 18.95 -16.04 -0.88
N TYR A 280 18.77 -17.20 -0.25
CA TYR A 280 19.66 -18.35 -0.41
C TYR A 280 19.81 -18.77 -1.88
N LYS A 281 18.69 -18.93 -2.57
CA LYS A 281 18.67 -19.27 -4.00
C LYS A 281 19.35 -18.20 -4.86
N GLU A 282 19.04 -16.92 -4.58
CA GLU A 282 19.66 -15.78 -5.30
C GLU A 282 21.18 -15.77 -5.08
N ALA A 283 21.65 -15.94 -3.84
CA ALA A 283 23.07 -16.00 -3.54
C ALA A 283 23.81 -17.15 -4.24
N LEU A 284 23.19 -18.33 -4.32
CA LEU A 284 23.74 -19.46 -5.07
C LEU A 284 23.87 -19.16 -6.58
N LEU A 285 22.85 -18.50 -7.17
CA LEU A 285 22.87 -18.12 -8.59
C LEU A 285 23.95 -17.04 -8.84
N GLU A 286 24.00 -16.01 -8.01
CA GLU A 286 24.98 -14.92 -8.13
C GLU A 286 26.42 -15.46 -7.96
N LYS A 287 26.62 -16.39 -7.00
CA LYS A 287 27.91 -17.08 -6.83
C LYS A 287 28.27 -17.90 -8.06
N ALA A 288 27.32 -18.64 -8.64
CA ALA A 288 27.55 -19.43 -9.85
C ALA A 288 27.94 -18.53 -11.03
N ASP A 289 27.24 -17.40 -11.22
CA ASP A 289 27.54 -16.41 -12.25
C ASP A 289 28.94 -15.79 -12.05
N LEU A 290 29.32 -15.53 -10.82
CA LEU A 290 30.67 -15.05 -10.48
C LEU A 290 31.74 -16.08 -10.83
N LEU A 291 31.53 -17.36 -10.47
CA LEU A 291 32.47 -18.44 -10.81
C LEU A 291 32.65 -18.62 -12.33
N VAL A 292 31.57 -18.43 -13.11
CA VAL A 292 31.65 -18.42 -14.58
C VAL A 292 32.52 -17.28 -15.08
N LYS A 293 32.39 -16.06 -14.52
CA LYS A 293 33.22 -14.90 -14.85
C LYS A 293 34.69 -15.12 -14.50
N MET A 294 34.97 -15.82 -13.41
CA MET A 294 36.34 -16.19 -12.99
C MET A 294 36.92 -17.34 -13.81
N GLY A 295 36.13 -17.99 -14.69
CA GLY A 295 36.57 -19.12 -15.50
C GLY A 295 36.42 -20.49 -14.81
N ASN A 296 35.95 -20.54 -13.57
CA ASN A 296 35.79 -21.77 -12.78
C ASN A 296 34.42 -22.42 -13.09
N LYS A 297 34.32 -22.96 -14.30
CA LYS A 297 33.04 -23.50 -14.84
C LYS A 297 32.56 -24.76 -14.09
N GLU A 298 33.46 -25.63 -13.66
CA GLU A 298 33.15 -26.87 -12.98
C GLU A 298 32.42 -26.59 -11.64
N GLU A 299 32.99 -25.71 -10.85
CA GLU A 299 32.40 -25.31 -9.58
C GLU A 299 31.07 -24.55 -9.80
N ALA A 300 30.98 -23.71 -10.84
CA ALA A 300 29.75 -23.01 -11.21
C ALA A 300 28.60 -24.01 -11.50
N TYR A 301 28.87 -25.06 -12.27
CA TYR A 301 27.87 -26.11 -12.54
C TYR A 301 27.40 -26.78 -11.24
N GLY A 302 28.30 -27.04 -10.29
CA GLY A 302 27.93 -27.57 -8.97
C GLY A 302 27.00 -26.66 -8.18
N GLN A 303 27.13 -25.33 -8.32
CA GLN A 303 26.20 -24.38 -7.70
C GLN A 303 24.85 -24.35 -8.44
N TYR A 304 24.83 -24.37 -9.78
CA TYR A 304 23.57 -24.44 -10.54
C TYR A 304 22.80 -25.74 -10.24
N ASP A 305 23.49 -26.89 -10.08
CA ASP A 305 22.85 -28.14 -9.67
C ASP A 305 22.19 -28.03 -8.30
N LYS A 306 22.84 -27.35 -7.34
CA LYS A 306 22.24 -27.07 -6.02
C LYS A 306 20.96 -26.22 -6.16
N VAL A 307 21.01 -25.17 -6.99
CA VAL A 307 19.83 -24.32 -7.25
C VAL A 307 18.73 -25.14 -7.90
N PHE A 308 19.05 -25.96 -8.92
CA PHE A 308 18.08 -26.80 -9.60
C PHE A 308 17.43 -27.81 -8.64
N SER A 309 18.22 -28.50 -7.83
CA SER A 309 17.73 -29.43 -6.82
C SER A 309 16.88 -28.75 -5.77
N TYR A 310 17.25 -27.54 -5.37
CA TYR A 310 16.49 -26.72 -4.45
C TYR A 310 15.13 -26.30 -5.05
N ILE A 311 15.13 -25.80 -6.30
CA ILE A 311 13.91 -25.44 -7.02
C ILE A 311 13.01 -26.66 -7.18
N LYS A 312 13.55 -27.81 -7.61
CA LYS A 312 12.79 -29.05 -7.79
C LYS A 312 12.12 -29.48 -6.48
N THR A 313 12.88 -29.52 -5.37
CA THR A 313 12.34 -29.86 -4.05
C THR A 313 11.28 -28.87 -3.56
N SER A 314 11.49 -27.60 -3.84
CA SER A 314 10.52 -26.54 -3.54
C SER A 314 9.27 -26.68 -4.39
N PHE A 315 9.37 -27.02 -5.69
CA PHE A 315 8.23 -27.28 -6.56
C PHE A 315 7.43 -28.50 -6.15
N GLU A 316 8.10 -29.58 -5.75
CA GLU A 316 7.44 -30.80 -5.27
C GLU A 316 6.70 -30.57 -3.93
N LYS A 317 7.21 -29.67 -3.09
CA LYS A 317 6.59 -29.25 -1.83
C LYS A 317 5.62 -28.08 -1.98
N ASN A 318 5.72 -27.30 -3.07
CA ASN A 318 4.87 -26.13 -3.28
C ASN A 318 3.44 -26.59 -3.55
N TYR A 319 2.55 -26.06 -2.80
CA TYR A 319 1.12 -26.26 -2.67
C TYR A 319 0.34 -25.50 -3.78
N PRO A 320 0.47 -25.90 -5.08
CA PRO A 320 -0.03 -25.07 -6.18
C PRO A 320 -1.53 -24.83 -6.05
N LYS A 321 -2.28 -25.79 -5.51
CA LYS A 321 -3.75 -25.67 -5.37
C LYS A 321 -4.16 -24.63 -4.33
N GLU A 322 -3.48 -24.61 -3.20
CA GLU A 322 -3.76 -23.68 -2.10
C GLU A 322 -3.39 -22.25 -2.50
N ILE A 323 -2.21 -22.08 -3.08
CA ILE A 323 -1.75 -20.79 -3.63
C ILE A 323 -2.64 -20.33 -4.78
N ASP A 324 -3.02 -21.20 -5.71
CA ASP A 324 -3.89 -20.85 -6.84
C ASP A 324 -5.28 -20.41 -6.36
N ARG A 325 -5.83 -21.01 -5.32
CA ARG A 325 -7.09 -20.56 -4.70
C ARG A 325 -6.95 -19.16 -4.11
N LEU A 326 -5.86 -18.92 -3.36
CA LEU A 326 -5.60 -17.61 -2.76
C LEU A 326 -5.44 -16.54 -3.85
N CYS A 327 -4.65 -16.83 -4.90
CA CYS A 327 -4.48 -15.94 -6.06
C CYS A 327 -5.80 -15.66 -6.78
N THR A 328 -6.59 -16.70 -7.05
CA THR A 328 -7.88 -16.56 -7.75
C THR A 328 -8.84 -15.68 -6.96
N ARG A 329 -8.89 -15.86 -5.65
CA ARG A 329 -9.73 -15.06 -4.77
C ARG A 329 -9.31 -13.60 -4.77
N PHE A 330 -8.01 -13.33 -4.60
CA PHE A 330 -7.48 -11.97 -4.63
C PHE A 330 -7.75 -11.27 -5.96
N GLN A 331 -7.53 -11.97 -7.10
CA GLN A 331 -7.81 -11.45 -8.43
C GLN A 331 -9.31 -11.15 -8.64
N ALA A 332 -10.19 -12.04 -8.15
CA ALA A 332 -11.64 -11.82 -8.22
C ALA A 332 -12.06 -10.58 -7.42
N ASP A 333 -11.52 -10.41 -6.23
CA ASP A 333 -11.79 -9.25 -5.38
C ASP A 333 -11.24 -7.96 -5.99
N GLN A 334 -10.04 -7.98 -6.57
CA GLN A 334 -9.49 -6.83 -7.29
C GLN A 334 -10.37 -6.44 -8.49
N LEU A 335 -10.80 -7.42 -9.29
CA LEU A 335 -11.67 -7.17 -10.43
C LEU A 335 -13.02 -6.59 -10.00
N ALA A 336 -13.61 -7.12 -8.93
CA ALA A 336 -14.85 -6.60 -8.35
C ALA A 336 -14.68 -5.14 -7.91
N TYR A 337 -13.59 -4.82 -7.22
CA TYR A 337 -13.27 -3.45 -6.79
C TYR A 337 -13.05 -2.49 -7.98
N GLN A 338 -12.32 -2.93 -9.02
CA GLN A 338 -12.13 -2.13 -10.24
C GLN A 338 -13.46 -1.85 -10.94
N ASN A 339 -14.32 -2.87 -11.09
CA ASN A 339 -15.64 -2.73 -11.70
C ASN A 339 -16.53 -1.75 -10.91
N GLU A 340 -16.50 -1.80 -9.58
CA GLU A 340 -17.25 -0.87 -8.74
C GLU A 340 -16.72 0.56 -8.87
N ARG A 341 -15.41 0.75 -8.88
CA ARG A 341 -14.76 2.04 -9.11
C ARG A 341 -15.13 2.62 -10.48
N ASP A 342 -15.06 1.80 -11.54
CA ASP A 342 -15.41 2.23 -12.89
C ASP A 342 -16.91 2.59 -12.99
N ARG A 343 -17.76 1.86 -12.29
CA ARG A 343 -19.18 2.19 -12.17
C ARG A 343 -19.40 3.53 -11.49
N ILE A 344 -18.69 3.82 -10.40
CA ILE A 344 -18.78 5.12 -9.70
C ILE A 344 -18.29 6.25 -10.59
N VAL A 345 -17.17 6.07 -11.30
CA VAL A 345 -16.63 7.05 -12.24
C VAL A 345 -17.62 7.31 -13.37
N SER A 346 -18.17 6.26 -13.98
CA SER A 346 -19.20 6.38 -15.02
C SER A 346 -20.45 7.12 -14.52
N MET A 347 -20.92 6.80 -13.31
CA MET A 347 -22.07 7.49 -12.70
C MET A 347 -21.79 9.00 -12.51
N ARG A 348 -20.59 9.38 -12.10
CA ARG A 348 -20.17 10.80 -11.99
C ARG A 348 -20.20 11.50 -13.35
N PHE A 349 -19.73 10.84 -14.42
CA PHE A 349 -19.82 11.39 -15.78
C PHE A 349 -21.27 11.55 -16.25
N TYR A 350 -22.15 10.58 -15.99
CA TYR A 350 -23.58 10.72 -16.30
C TYR A 350 -24.21 11.87 -15.54
N LEU A 351 -23.92 12.02 -14.26
CA LEU A 351 -24.43 13.12 -13.45
C LEU A 351 -23.95 14.50 -13.97
N ALA A 352 -22.67 14.61 -14.30
CA ALA A 352 -22.11 15.82 -14.91
C ALA A 352 -22.80 16.14 -16.25
N GLY A 353 -23.03 15.13 -17.10
CA GLY A 353 -23.76 15.27 -18.36
C GLY A 353 -25.20 15.80 -18.18
N ILE A 354 -25.91 15.27 -17.18
CA ILE A 354 -27.25 15.75 -16.83
C ILE A 354 -27.21 17.22 -16.39
N ILE A 355 -26.29 17.59 -15.53
CA ILE A 355 -26.12 18.98 -15.05
C ILE A 355 -25.86 19.92 -16.23
N VAL A 356 -24.96 19.57 -17.13
CA VAL A 356 -24.66 20.37 -18.34
C VAL A 356 -25.89 20.51 -19.22
N SER A 357 -26.65 19.42 -19.42
CA SER A 357 -27.89 19.44 -20.22
C SER A 357 -28.96 20.35 -19.61
N VAL A 358 -29.12 20.30 -18.29
CA VAL A 358 -30.07 21.19 -17.58
C VAL A 358 -29.66 22.64 -17.69
N LEU A 359 -28.37 22.95 -17.51
CA LEU A 359 -27.84 24.31 -17.68
C LEU A 359 -28.03 24.83 -19.11
N PHE A 360 -27.86 23.97 -20.11
CA PHE A 360 -28.09 24.30 -21.50
C PHE A 360 -29.59 24.60 -21.78
N LEU A 361 -30.49 23.80 -21.24
CA LEU A 361 -31.92 24.08 -21.32
C LEU A 361 -32.31 25.40 -20.67
N ILE A 362 -31.79 25.70 -19.48
CA ILE A 362 -32.02 26.98 -18.80
C ILE A 362 -31.48 28.14 -19.69
N PHE A 363 -30.33 27.98 -20.28
CA PHE A 363 -29.76 28.98 -21.20
C PHE A 363 -30.68 29.22 -22.40
N LEU A 364 -31.20 28.16 -23.02
CA LEU A 364 -32.16 28.30 -24.14
C LEU A 364 -33.47 29.02 -23.71
N LEU A 365 -33.99 28.69 -22.49
CA LEU A 365 -35.15 29.39 -21.95
C LEU A 365 -34.90 30.89 -21.73
N VAL A 366 -33.72 31.23 -21.21
CA VAL A 366 -33.36 32.64 -21.01
C VAL A 366 -33.22 33.40 -22.36
N LEU A 367 -32.66 32.74 -23.37
CA LEU A 367 -32.59 33.31 -24.74
C LEU A 367 -33.99 33.50 -25.33
N GLY A 368 -34.86 32.48 -25.17
CA GLY A 368 -36.27 32.55 -25.59
C GLY A 368 -37.01 33.72 -24.91
N TRP A 369 -36.86 33.83 -23.60
CA TRP A 369 -37.47 34.90 -22.82
C TRP A 369 -36.95 36.31 -23.24
N LYS A 370 -35.65 36.46 -23.47
CA LYS A 370 -35.06 37.69 -24.03
C LYS A 370 -35.68 38.06 -25.40
N LYS A 371 -35.90 37.04 -26.26
CA LYS A 371 -36.50 37.25 -27.57
C LYS A 371 -37.96 37.71 -27.45
N ILE A 372 -38.76 37.05 -26.61
CA ILE A 372 -40.14 37.38 -26.33
C ILE A 372 -40.24 38.81 -25.75
N PHE A 373 -39.36 39.15 -24.80
CA PHE A 373 -39.34 40.47 -24.18
C PHE A 373 -39.01 41.57 -25.21
N ARG A 374 -38.06 41.33 -26.11
CA ARG A 374 -37.74 42.24 -27.20
C ARG A 374 -38.90 42.43 -28.16
N LEU A 375 -39.61 41.35 -28.53
CA LEU A 375 -40.78 41.42 -29.40
C LEU A 375 -41.91 42.22 -28.75
N LYS A 376 -42.22 41.94 -27.48
CA LYS A 376 -43.26 42.67 -26.73
C LYS A 376 -42.92 44.17 -26.60
N HIS A 377 -41.63 44.49 -26.34
CA HIS A 377 -41.19 45.90 -26.28
C HIS A 377 -41.27 46.60 -27.65
N SER A 378 -40.99 45.88 -28.74
CA SER A 378 -41.14 46.35 -30.11
C SER A 378 -42.62 46.61 -30.47
N GLN A 379 -43.52 45.70 -30.09
CA GLN A 379 -44.98 45.88 -30.29
C GLN A 379 -45.49 47.09 -29.52
N MET A 380 -45.15 47.24 -28.24
CA MET A 380 -45.55 48.44 -27.47
C MET A 380 -45.01 49.76 -28.07
N ARG A 381 -43.80 49.78 -28.64
CA ARG A 381 -43.29 50.95 -29.36
C ARG A 381 -44.09 51.22 -30.61
N GLN A 382 -44.46 50.22 -31.40
CA GLN A 382 -45.30 50.39 -32.59
C GLN A 382 -46.70 50.90 -32.25
N GLU A 383 -47.31 50.40 -31.19
CA GLU A 383 -48.64 50.90 -30.72
C GLU A 383 -48.53 52.33 -30.25
N ALA A 384 -47.52 52.71 -29.47
CA ALA A 384 -47.29 54.08 -29.05
C ALA A 384 -47.03 55.04 -30.25
N MET A 385 -46.33 54.57 -31.29
CA MET A 385 -46.17 55.34 -32.52
C MET A 385 -47.46 55.49 -33.32
N LYS A 386 -48.32 54.46 -33.41
CA LYS A 386 -49.63 54.52 -34.02
C LYS A 386 -50.54 55.51 -33.27
N GLU A 387 -50.54 55.46 -31.96
CA GLU A 387 -51.34 56.39 -31.12
C GLU A 387 -50.91 57.88 -31.37
N LYS A 388 -49.58 58.14 -31.37
CA LYS A 388 -49.06 59.49 -31.70
C LYS A 388 -49.46 59.92 -33.10
N ALA A 389 -49.42 59.02 -34.10
CA ALA A 389 -49.83 59.31 -35.44
C ALA A 389 -51.34 59.67 -35.55
N VAL A 390 -52.17 58.87 -34.85
CA VAL A 390 -53.63 59.17 -34.76
C VAL A 390 -53.89 60.51 -34.10
N GLN A 391 -53.24 60.86 -33.01
CA GLN A 391 -53.35 62.12 -32.31
C GLN A 391 -52.87 63.29 -33.21
N ALA A 392 -51.80 63.09 -33.98
CA ALA A 392 -51.33 64.13 -34.96
C ALA A 392 -52.35 64.32 -36.06
N ILE A 393 -53.00 63.30 -36.60
CA ILE A 393 -54.06 63.41 -37.60
C ILE A 393 -55.28 64.12 -37.01
N GLN A 394 -55.68 63.80 -35.81
CA GLN A 394 -56.79 64.48 -35.12
C GLN A 394 -56.51 65.94 -34.89
N ARG A 395 -55.29 66.35 -34.46
CA ARG A 395 -54.89 67.74 -34.31
C ARG A 395 -54.90 68.51 -35.68
N LYS A 396 -54.41 67.80 -36.72
CA LYS A 396 -54.46 68.40 -38.11
C LYS A 396 -55.90 68.61 -38.55
N ASN A 397 -56.80 67.63 -38.33
CA ASN A 397 -58.19 67.73 -38.71
C ASN A 397 -58.93 68.83 -37.91
N MET A 398 -58.62 68.95 -36.61
CA MET A 398 -59.18 70.06 -35.78
C MET A 398 -58.66 71.38 -36.19
N PHE A 399 -57.35 71.50 -36.54
CA PHE A 399 -56.79 72.74 -37.10
C PHE A 399 -57.45 73.13 -38.43
N LEU A 400 -57.62 72.17 -39.36
CA LEU A 400 -58.29 72.39 -40.63
C LEU A 400 -59.82 72.78 -40.44
N SER A 401 -60.47 72.18 -39.50
CA SER A 401 -61.85 72.52 -39.14
C SER A 401 -62.00 73.98 -38.62
N ASN A 402 -61.04 74.33 -37.71
CA ASN A 402 -61.06 75.71 -37.18
C ASN A 402 -60.71 76.72 -38.22
N MET A 403 -59.73 76.47 -39.09
CA MET A 403 -59.41 77.34 -40.23
C MET A 403 -60.63 77.49 -41.21
N SER A 404 -61.29 76.35 -41.46
CA SER A 404 -62.49 76.41 -42.34
C SER A 404 -63.63 77.20 -41.69
N HIS A 405 -63.76 77.23 -40.39
CA HIS A 405 -64.70 78.08 -39.65
C HIS A 405 -64.26 79.53 -39.65
N GLU A 406 -62.99 79.89 -39.50
CA GLU A 406 -62.49 81.22 -39.57
C GLU A 406 -62.64 81.81 -40.99
N VAL A 407 -62.30 81.05 -42.01
CA VAL A 407 -62.52 81.51 -43.42
C VAL A 407 -63.99 81.74 -43.71
N ARG A 408 -64.87 80.91 -43.15
CA ARG A 408 -66.36 81.11 -43.37
C ARG A 408 -66.91 82.27 -42.55
N SER A 409 -66.27 82.65 -41.44
CA SER A 409 -66.69 83.84 -40.67
C SER A 409 -66.16 85.14 -41.25
N GLU A 410 -65.06 85.10 -41.97
CA GLU A 410 -64.58 86.29 -42.72
C GLU A 410 -65.38 86.57 -44.01
N GLU A 411 -65.95 85.53 -44.67
CA GLU A 411 -66.81 85.75 -45.83
C GLU A 411 -68.19 86.39 -45.47
N HIS A 412 -68.64 86.29 -44.18
CA HIS A 412 -69.89 86.90 -43.74
C HIS A 412 -69.74 88.31 -43.14
N THR A 413 -68.52 88.89 -43.13
CA THR A 413 -68.29 90.23 -42.62
C THR A 413 -67.94 91.22 -43.71
N SER A 414 -68.13 90.84 -45.02
CA SER A 414 -67.83 91.72 -46.17
C SER A 414 -69.09 91.81 -47.12
N GLU A 415 -70.31 91.91 -46.53
CA GLU A 415 -71.43 92.51 -47.26
C GLU A 415 -72.05 93.67 -46.45
#